data_e1fc8788c4a9eb7b0d99f79ab4e166ec
#
_entry.id   e1fc8788c4a9eb7b0d99f79ab4e166ec
#
_cell.length_a   1.000
_cell.length_b   1.000
_cell.length_c   1.000
_cell.angle_alpha   90.00
_cell.angle_beta   90.00
_cell.angle_gamma   90.00
#
_symmetry.space_group_name_H-M   'P 1'
#
loop_
_entity.id
_entity.type
_entity.pdbx_description
1 polymer ?
#
loop_
_entity_poly.entity_id
_entity_poly.type
_entity_poly.pdbx_seq_one_letter_code
_entity_poly.pdbx_strand_id
1 'polypeptide(L)'
;MAAGDVVNGITSGSNIFFQPAAGVEIMITSLGDIDDASCSGGLWNGAAGSDVISRGAGYMFQPKIFINNTNYLFVWGSGTNNRGYSGIQIK
;
A
#
# COMPACT_ATOMS: atom_id res chain seq x y z
N MET A 1 2.88 6.29 16.66
CA MET A 1 3.97 6.14 15.68
C MET A 1 4.86 7.37 15.69
N ALA A 2 6.12 7.18 15.43
CA ALA A 2 7.10 8.25 15.31
C ALA A 2 7.96 8.02 14.06
N ALA A 3 8.65 9.06 13.61
CA ALA A 3 9.58 8.95 12.50
C ALA A 3 10.59 7.82 12.76
N GLY A 4 10.81 6.98 11.76
CA GLY A 4 11.64 5.79 11.85
C GLY A 4 10.91 4.53 12.26
N ASP A 5 9.65 4.62 12.70
CA ASP A 5 8.88 3.43 13.08
C ASP A 5 8.51 2.60 11.83
N VAL A 6 8.54 1.30 12.01
CA VAL A 6 8.09 0.37 10.98
C VAL A 6 6.56 0.45 10.86
N VAL A 7 6.10 0.49 9.61
CA VAL A 7 4.69 0.50 9.27
C VAL A 7 4.43 -0.69 8.34
N ASN A 8 3.48 -1.54 8.69
CA ASN A 8 3.12 -2.66 7.82
C ASN A 8 1.70 -3.11 8.09
N GLY A 9 1.19 -3.94 7.21
CA GLY A 9 -0.12 -4.52 7.37
C GLY A 9 -0.36 -5.66 6.39
N ILE A 10 -1.29 -6.52 6.74
CA ILE A 10 -1.72 -7.65 5.93
C ILE A 10 -3.24 -7.67 5.94
N THR A 11 -3.82 -7.90 4.77
CA THR A 11 -5.25 -8.08 4.61
C THR A 11 -5.52 -9.45 4.02
N SER A 12 -6.50 -10.15 4.56
CA SER A 12 -6.90 -11.46 4.06
C SER A 12 -8.07 -11.31 3.11
N GLY A 13 -7.81 -11.45 1.82
CA GLY A 13 -8.85 -11.54 0.79
C GLY A 13 -9.52 -10.23 0.41
N SER A 14 -8.99 -9.08 0.79
CA SER A 14 -9.59 -7.80 0.43
C SER A 14 -8.54 -6.74 0.12
N ASN A 15 -8.99 -5.65 -0.48
CA ASN A 15 -8.12 -4.52 -0.78
C ASN A 15 -7.69 -3.83 0.50
N ILE A 16 -6.53 -3.20 0.43
CA ILE A 16 -5.99 -2.42 1.54
C ILE A 16 -6.27 -0.95 1.29
N PHE A 17 -6.79 -0.28 2.32
CA PHE A 17 -6.83 1.16 2.41
C PHE A 17 -6.10 1.54 3.71
N PHE A 18 -5.00 2.24 3.59
CA PHE A 18 -4.26 2.66 4.76
C PHE A 18 -4.03 4.16 4.73
N GLN A 19 -4.71 4.86 5.65
CA GLN A 19 -4.68 6.31 5.78
C GLN A 19 -3.90 6.70 7.02
N PRO A 20 -2.74 7.35 6.88
CA PRO A 20 -2.02 7.88 8.03
C PRO A 20 -2.82 8.96 8.75
N ALA A 21 -2.54 9.15 10.02
CA ALA A 21 -3.10 10.26 10.78
C ALA A 21 -2.65 11.61 10.20
N ALA A 22 -3.41 12.65 10.49
CA ALA A 22 -3.05 14.01 10.05
C ALA A 22 -1.64 14.37 10.54
N GLY A 23 -0.83 14.93 9.65
CA GLY A 23 0.53 15.32 9.95
C GLY A 23 1.56 14.19 9.84
N VAL A 24 1.12 12.96 9.61
CA VAL A 24 2.01 11.81 9.47
C VAL A 24 2.28 11.55 8.00
N GLU A 25 3.55 11.31 7.67
CA GLU A 25 3.98 10.93 6.32
C GLU A 25 4.73 9.62 6.39
N ILE A 26 4.46 8.74 5.42
CA ILE A 26 4.99 7.39 5.39
C ILE A 26 5.51 7.10 4.00
N MET A 27 6.69 6.47 3.94
CA MET A 27 7.24 5.93 2.69
C MET A 27 6.97 4.43 2.67
N ILE A 28 6.17 3.99 1.71
CA ILE A 28 5.93 2.57 1.47
C ILE A 28 7.03 2.06 0.56
N THR A 29 7.71 1.02 1.00
CA THR A 29 8.88 0.48 0.30
C THR A 29 8.62 -0.88 -0.35
N SER A 30 7.55 -1.56 0.03
CA SER A 30 7.17 -2.80 -0.62
C SER A 30 5.69 -3.06 -0.46
N LEU A 31 5.12 -3.72 -1.44
CA LEU A 31 3.76 -4.23 -1.39
C LEU A 31 3.65 -5.44 -2.31
N GLY A 32 2.63 -6.24 -2.07
CA GLY A 32 2.42 -7.41 -2.89
C GLY A 32 1.26 -8.25 -2.42
N ASP A 33 1.08 -9.37 -3.06
CA ASP A 33 0.13 -10.38 -2.64
C ASP A 33 0.75 -11.77 -2.73
N ILE A 34 -0.01 -12.76 -2.29
CA ILE A 34 0.42 -14.15 -2.27
C ILE A 34 -0.20 -14.88 -3.47
N ASP A 35 0.45 -15.96 -3.93
CA ASP A 35 -0.09 -16.93 -4.90
C ASP A 35 -0.35 -16.38 -6.31
N ASP A 36 0.56 -15.61 -6.85
CA ASP A 36 0.55 -15.23 -8.26
C ASP A 36 -0.68 -14.44 -8.73
N ALA A 37 -1.38 -13.78 -7.84
CA ALA A 37 -2.47 -12.89 -8.26
C ALA A 37 -1.94 -11.55 -8.75
N SER A 38 -2.68 -10.89 -9.63
CA SER A 38 -2.36 -9.53 -10.03
C SER A 38 -2.53 -8.58 -8.85
N CYS A 39 -1.63 -7.62 -8.76
CA CYS A 39 -1.65 -6.65 -7.67
C CYS A 39 -1.26 -5.27 -8.19
N SER A 40 -1.90 -4.25 -7.67
CA SER A 40 -1.59 -2.87 -7.96
C SER A 40 -1.56 -2.07 -6.66
N GLY A 41 -0.73 -1.05 -6.63
CA GLY A 41 -0.68 -0.12 -5.53
C GLY A 41 -0.76 1.30 -6.02
N GLY A 42 -1.35 2.17 -5.23
CA GLY A 42 -1.49 3.55 -5.63
C GLY A 42 -2.04 4.43 -4.53
N LEU A 43 -2.56 5.56 -4.95
CA LEU A 43 -3.06 6.60 -4.06
C LEU A 43 -4.58 6.70 -4.17
N TRP A 44 -5.20 6.98 -3.04
CA TRP A 44 -6.63 7.20 -2.90
C TRP A 44 -6.86 8.42 -2.03
N ASN A 45 -7.78 9.28 -2.40
CA ASN A 45 -8.05 10.50 -1.64
C ASN A 45 -9.46 10.54 -1.02
N GLY A 46 -10.12 9.39 -0.99
CA GLY A 46 -11.49 9.29 -0.50
C GLY A 46 -12.55 9.43 -1.57
N ALA A 47 -12.19 9.90 -2.77
CA ALA A 47 -13.14 10.10 -3.87
C ALA A 47 -12.61 9.51 -5.18
N ALA A 48 -11.32 9.56 -5.41
CA ALA A 48 -10.69 9.05 -6.61
C ALA A 48 -9.35 8.42 -6.28
N GLY A 49 -8.92 7.50 -7.10
CA GLY A 49 -7.64 6.83 -6.95
C GLY A 49 -6.93 6.66 -8.26
N SER A 50 -5.64 6.40 -8.16
CA SER A 50 -4.80 6.14 -9.33
C SER A 50 -3.74 5.12 -8.99
N ASP A 51 -3.49 4.20 -9.91
CA ASP A 51 -2.35 3.31 -9.82
C ASP A 51 -1.07 4.12 -9.87
N VAL A 52 -0.17 3.81 -8.95
CA VAL A 52 1.21 4.29 -9.02
C VAL A 52 2.09 3.17 -9.54
N ILE A 53 1.77 1.93 -9.20
CA ILE A 53 2.46 0.77 -9.72
C ILE A 53 1.46 -0.36 -9.96
N SER A 54 1.62 -1.07 -11.07
CA SER A 54 0.75 -2.17 -11.45
C SER A 54 1.57 -3.28 -12.08
N ARG A 55 1.33 -4.51 -11.65
CA ARG A 55 2.07 -5.68 -12.11
C ARG A 55 1.16 -6.86 -12.31
N GLY A 56 1.58 -7.74 -13.20
CA GLY A 56 0.94 -9.04 -13.37
C GLY A 56 1.29 -10.01 -12.23
N ALA A 57 0.71 -11.19 -12.31
CA ALA A 57 0.87 -12.24 -11.31
C ALA A 57 2.34 -12.67 -11.14
N GLY A 58 2.68 -13.11 -9.96
CA GLY A 58 3.98 -13.70 -9.64
C GLY A 58 5.09 -12.71 -9.33
N TYR A 59 4.78 -11.44 -9.24
CA TYR A 59 5.79 -10.41 -8.99
C TYR A 59 5.56 -9.70 -7.66
N MET A 60 6.64 -9.32 -7.02
CA MET A 60 6.62 -8.48 -5.84
C MET A 60 7.05 -7.06 -6.21
N PHE A 61 6.50 -6.10 -5.49
CA PHE A 61 6.79 -4.69 -5.72
C PHE A 61 7.72 -4.16 -4.64
N GLN A 62 8.69 -3.39 -5.06
CA GLN A 62 9.51 -2.60 -4.15
C GLN A 62 9.45 -1.13 -4.57
N PRO A 63 8.27 -0.53 -4.50
CA PRO A 63 8.09 0.86 -4.88
C PRO A 63 8.62 1.79 -3.80
N LYS A 64 8.69 3.07 -4.16
CA LYS A 64 8.80 4.14 -3.17
C LYS A 64 7.58 5.02 -3.33
N ILE A 65 6.57 4.76 -2.53
CA ILE A 65 5.31 5.50 -2.55
C ILE A 65 5.22 6.30 -1.27
N PHE A 66 5.05 7.60 -1.40
CA PHE A 66 4.89 8.49 -0.25
C PHE A 66 3.41 8.76 -0.04
N ILE A 67 2.93 8.53 1.18
CA ILE A 67 1.52 8.69 1.53
C ILE A 67 1.37 9.61 2.73
N ASN A 68 0.21 10.23 2.81
CA ASN A 68 -0.18 11.09 3.93
C ASN A 68 -1.69 10.96 4.17
N ASN A 69 -2.22 11.81 5.05
CA ASN A 69 -3.65 11.78 5.39
C ASN A 69 -4.55 12.11 4.20
N THR A 70 -4.10 12.97 3.29
CA THR A 70 -4.89 13.40 2.12
C THR A 70 -4.85 12.39 0.99
N ASN A 71 -3.66 11.87 0.69
CA ASN A 71 -3.45 10.87 -0.36
C ASN A 71 -2.82 9.65 0.30
N TYR A 72 -3.61 8.62 0.48
CA TYR A 72 -3.20 7.47 1.25
C TYR A 72 -3.10 6.21 0.39
N LEU A 73 -2.65 5.13 0.99
CA LEU A 73 -2.34 3.90 0.27
C LEU A 73 -3.61 3.14 -0.10
N PHE A 74 -3.64 2.69 -1.34
CA PHE A 74 -4.64 1.75 -1.82
C PHE A 74 -3.92 0.62 -2.52
N VAL A 75 -4.11 -0.61 -2.03
CA VAL A 75 -3.56 -1.83 -2.64
C VAL A 75 -4.71 -2.71 -3.04
N TRP A 76 -4.74 -3.10 -4.31
CA TRP A 76 -5.81 -3.95 -4.83
C TRP A 76 -5.27 -4.98 -5.81
N GLY A 77 -6.07 -5.98 -6.08
CA GLY A 77 -5.72 -7.04 -7.00
C GLY A 77 -6.89 -7.93 -7.30
N SER A 78 -6.66 -8.93 -8.15
CA SER A 78 -7.66 -9.94 -8.47
C SER A 78 -7.68 -11.02 -7.37
N GLY A 79 -8.83 -11.69 -7.25
CA GLY A 79 -8.99 -12.82 -6.35
C GLY A 79 -9.08 -12.44 -4.88
N THR A 80 -8.93 -13.45 -4.04
CA THR A 80 -9.12 -13.34 -2.60
C THR A 80 -7.83 -13.59 -1.82
N ASN A 81 -6.68 -13.41 -2.46
CA ASN A 81 -5.37 -13.66 -1.85
C ASN A 81 -5.03 -12.58 -0.83
N ASN A 82 -4.20 -12.94 0.12
CA ASN A 82 -3.70 -11.98 1.09
C ASN A 82 -2.83 -10.94 0.41
N ARG A 83 -2.94 -9.70 0.85
CA ARG A 83 -2.14 -8.58 0.38
C ARG A 83 -1.46 -7.92 1.56
N GLY A 84 -0.29 -7.37 1.30
CA GLY A 84 0.47 -6.74 2.36
C GLY A 84 1.26 -5.55 1.87
N TYR A 85 1.69 -4.75 2.80
CA TYR A 85 2.58 -3.62 2.55
C TYR A 85 3.53 -3.44 3.72
N SER A 86 4.64 -2.79 3.44
CA SER A 86 5.62 -2.44 4.47
C SER A 86 6.28 -1.11 4.12
N GLY A 87 6.63 -0.36 5.13
CA GLY A 87 7.27 0.92 4.93
C GLY A 87 7.77 1.49 6.24
N ILE A 88 8.06 2.78 6.22
CA ILE A 88 8.62 3.48 7.36
C ILE A 88 7.98 4.87 7.46
N GLN A 89 7.69 5.29 8.69
CA GLN A 89 7.22 6.64 8.94
C GLN A 89 8.39 7.62 8.84
N ILE A 90 8.21 8.66 8.03
CA ILE A 90 9.27 9.65 7.79
C ILE A 90 8.97 10.99 8.46
N LYS A 91 7.72 11.18 8.87
CA LYS A 91 7.35 12.42 9.56
C LYS A 91 6.15 12.23 10.45
#